data_772aed4fd03db83c7e12a8b46e90d832
#
_entry.id   772aed4fd03db83c7e12a8b46e90d832
#
_cell.length_a   1.000
_cell.length_b   1.000
_cell.length_c   1.000
_cell.angle_alpha   90.00
_cell.angle_beta   90.00
_cell.angle_gamma   90.00
#
_symmetry.space_group_name_H-M   'P 1'
#
loop_
_entity.id
_entity.type
_entity.pdbx_description
1 polymer ?
#
loop_
_entity_poly.entity_id
_entity_poly.type
_entity_poly.pdbx_seq_one_letter_code
_entity_poly.pdbx_strand_id
1 'polypeptide(L)'
;MKRILLALAASTVLTTAAWAENIGVSMARFDDNFLTVLRNGMQDYAKTLEGVELQVEDAQNDVGKQLNQIQNFVASGVDAIIVNPVDTDATAAMSEAAAAANIPLVYVNREPVNVDTLPDNQAFVASNEAESGTLEMQEICKLMGGKGKILVLMGELSNQAARMRTQDVHDVIGKEPCTGITIVEEQTGNWQRTEGSDLMTNWLSAGIEFDAVVSNNDEMAIGAIQALKAAGTDMSKMIVGGVDATQDALAAMQAGDLDVTVFQNAAGQGQGAVDAALKLARGEEVEQKVYIPFELVTPANIDNYLAKN
;
A
#
# COMPACT_ATOMS: atom_id res chain seq x y z
N MET A 1 -13.23 -25.12 78.18
CA MET A 1 -13.95 -24.90 76.91
C MET A 1 -13.16 -23.88 76.10
N LYS A 2 -12.36 -24.36 75.16
CA LYS A 2 -11.56 -23.49 74.28
C LYS A 2 -12.39 -23.24 72.99
N ARG A 3 -12.74 -22.01 72.71
CA ARG A 3 -13.39 -21.60 71.43
C ARG A 3 -12.31 -21.29 70.42
N ILE A 4 -12.25 -22.09 69.36
CA ILE A 4 -11.42 -21.89 68.15
C ILE A 4 -12.23 -20.99 67.24
N LEU A 5 -11.75 -19.77 66.98
CA LEU A 5 -12.23 -18.88 65.94
C LEU A 5 -11.54 -19.26 64.63
N LEU A 6 -12.27 -19.79 63.67
CA LEU A 6 -11.82 -19.93 62.28
C LEU A 6 -12.00 -18.57 61.57
N ALA A 7 -10.90 -17.94 61.21
CA ALA A 7 -10.94 -16.79 60.34
C ALA A 7 -10.96 -17.28 58.87
N LEU A 8 -12.12 -17.05 58.19
CA LEU A 8 -12.25 -17.27 56.75
C LEU A 8 -11.58 -16.08 56.02
N ALA A 9 -10.42 -16.32 55.41
CA ALA A 9 -9.77 -15.38 54.49
C ALA A 9 -10.50 -15.45 53.13
N ALA A 10 -11.34 -14.49 52.85
CA ALA A 10 -11.93 -14.32 51.51
C ALA A 10 -10.86 -13.73 50.56
N SER A 11 -10.29 -14.59 49.73
CA SER A 11 -9.42 -14.17 48.62
C SER A 11 -10.31 -13.56 47.54
N THR A 12 -10.37 -12.23 47.43
CA THR A 12 -10.94 -11.49 46.28
C THR A 12 -10.00 -11.69 45.09
N VAL A 13 -10.38 -12.56 44.18
CA VAL A 13 -9.78 -12.62 42.84
C VAL A 13 -10.25 -11.37 42.08
N LEU A 14 -9.40 -10.37 42.00
CA LEU A 14 -9.58 -9.25 41.08
C LEU A 14 -9.42 -9.80 39.65
N THR A 15 -10.52 -10.16 39.01
CA THR A 15 -10.56 -10.32 37.56
C THR A 15 -10.36 -8.94 36.97
N THR A 16 -9.14 -8.65 36.49
CA THR A 16 -8.91 -7.54 35.57
C THR A 16 -9.74 -7.87 34.33
N ALA A 17 -10.85 -7.13 34.13
CA ALA A 17 -11.52 -7.13 32.84
C ALA A 17 -10.44 -6.70 31.82
N ALA A 18 -10.08 -7.57 30.91
CA ALA A 18 -9.28 -7.18 29.76
C ALA A 18 -10.15 -6.17 28.98
N TRP A 19 -9.77 -4.90 29.00
CA TRP A 19 -10.41 -3.87 28.19
C TRP A 19 -10.01 -4.17 26.74
N ALA A 20 -11.00 -4.21 25.84
CA ALA A 20 -10.73 -4.31 24.43
C ALA A 20 -10.01 -3.05 23.96
N GLU A 21 -8.90 -3.20 23.26
CA GLU A 21 -8.19 -2.10 22.60
C GLU A 21 -8.92 -1.78 21.30
N ASN A 22 -9.50 -0.58 21.22
CA ASN A 22 -10.28 -0.12 20.07
C ASN A 22 -9.39 0.72 19.16
N ILE A 23 -9.17 0.26 17.94
CA ILE A 23 -8.35 0.95 16.93
C ILE A 23 -9.27 1.46 15.82
N GLY A 24 -9.28 2.79 15.60
CA GLY A 24 -9.93 3.39 14.45
C GLY A 24 -9.04 3.23 13.20
N VAL A 25 -9.60 2.73 12.09
CA VAL A 25 -8.88 2.57 10.83
C VAL A 25 -9.59 3.35 9.74
N SER A 26 -8.92 4.36 9.16
CA SER A 26 -9.42 5.10 8.01
C SER A 26 -8.66 4.69 6.75
N MET A 27 -9.35 4.02 5.82
CA MET A 27 -8.83 3.63 4.52
C MET A 27 -9.18 4.68 3.47
N ALA A 28 -8.26 4.95 2.54
CA ALA A 28 -8.50 5.88 1.45
C ALA A 28 -9.74 5.49 0.62
N ARG A 29 -9.86 4.20 0.30
CA ARG A 29 -11.00 3.65 -0.44
C ARG A 29 -11.10 2.12 -0.25
N PHE A 30 -12.31 1.58 -0.45
CA PHE A 30 -12.56 0.14 -0.31
C PHE A 30 -12.56 -0.62 -1.64
N ASP A 31 -12.68 0.09 -2.75
CA ASP A 31 -12.81 -0.46 -4.10
C ASP A 31 -11.48 -0.57 -4.87
N ASP A 32 -10.36 -0.55 -4.17
CA ASP A 32 -9.02 -0.80 -4.68
C ASP A 32 -8.58 -2.21 -4.27
N ASN A 33 -8.06 -3.00 -5.22
CA ASN A 33 -7.70 -4.40 -4.98
C ASN A 33 -6.56 -4.53 -3.95
N PHE A 34 -5.49 -3.77 -4.09
CA PHE A 34 -4.37 -3.81 -3.14
C PHE A 34 -4.82 -3.36 -1.74
N LEU A 35 -5.55 -2.24 -1.64
CA LEU A 35 -6.05 -1.74 -0.35
C LEU A 35 -7.09 -2.69 0.27
N THR A 36 -7.79 -3.49 -0.53
CA THR A 36 -8.68 -4.55 -0.03
C THR A 36 -7.87 -5.66 0.64
N VAL A 37 -6.76 -6.10 0.04
CA VAL A 37 -5.86 -7.10 0.66
C VAL A 37 -5.24 -6.55 1.94
N LEU A 38 -4.76 -5.30 1.93
CA LEU A 38 -4.21 -4.61 3.10
C LEU A 38 -5.22 -4.53 4.25
N ARG A 39 -6.43 -4.06 3.96
CA ARG A 39 -7.54 -3.96 4.92
C ARG A 39 -7.90 -5.31 5.52
N ASN A 40 -8.08 -6.32 4.67
CA ASN A 40 -8.40 -7.68 5.10
C ASN A 40 -7.26 -8.26 5.96
N GLY A 41 -6.01 -8.02 5.57
CA GLY A 41 -4.84 -8.43 6.34
C GLY A 41 -4.82 -7.84 7.76
N MET A 42 -5.12 -6.55 7.91
CA MET A 42 -5.27 -5.92 9.23
C MET A 42 -6.40 -6.58 10.05
N GLN A 43 -7.58 -6.75 9.43
CA GLN A 43 -8.75 -7.32 10.12
C GLN A 43 -8.53 -8.78 10.51
N ASP A 44 -7.94 -9.59 9.65
CA ASP A 44 -7.68 -10.99 9.93
C ASP A 44 -6.59 -11.16 10.99
N TYR A 45 -5.55 -10.31 10.96
CA TYR A 45 -4.55 -10.30 12.02
C TYR A 45 -5.15 -9.89 13.38
N ALA A 46 -5.94 -8.82 13.43
CA ALA A 46 -6.59 -8.39 14.67
C ALA A 46 -7.49 -9.46 15.29
N LYS A 47 -8.18 -10.29 14.48
CA LYS A 47 -8.97 -11.43 14.97
C LYS A 47 -8.14 -12.50 15.67
N THR A 48 -6.84 -12.56 15.41
CA THR A 48 -5.92 -13.50 16.10
C THR A 48 -5.46 -12.99 17.46
N LEU A 49 -5.69 -11.71 17.74
CA LEU A 49 -5.28 -11.03 18.97
C LEU A 49 -6.45 -10.95 19.95
N GLU A 50 -6.19 -11.28 21.23
CA GLU A 50 -7.22 -11.22 22.27
C GLU A 50 -7.50 -9.76 22.68
N GLY A 51 -8.77 -9.36 22.65
CA GLY A 51 -9.20 -8.05 23.11
C GLY A 51 -8.85 -6.89 22.16
N VAL A 52 -8.65 -7.15 20.86
CA VAL A 52 -8.40 -6.10 19.86
C VAL A 52 -9.58 -5.99 18.91
N GLU A 53 -10.11 -4.77 18.76
CA GLU A 53 -11.21 -4.46 17.85
C GLU A 53 -10.79 -3.35 16.87
N LEU A 54 -11.05 -3.57 15.56
CA LEU A 54 -10.82 -2.57 14.51
C LEU A 54 -12.15 -1.99 14.04
N GLN A 55 -12.32 -0.67 14.17
CA GLN A 55 -13.38 0.08 13.52
C GLN A 55 -12.87 0.62 12.19
N VAL A 56 -13.25 -0.01 11.07
CA VAL A 56 -12.70 0.31 9.74
C VAL A 56 -13.70 1.14 8.94
N GLU A 57 -13.26 2.31 8.49
CA GLU A 57 -14.06 3.28 7.73
C GLU A 57 -13.47 3.55 6.35
N ASP A 58 -14.37 3.75 5.37
CA ASP A 58 -14.04 4.09 3.99
C ASP A 58 -14.12 5.62 3.80
N ALA A 59 -12.98 6.24 3.45
CA ALA A 59 -12.95 7.66 3.12
C ALA A 59 -13.51 7.96 1.71
N GLN A 60 -13.70 6.93 0.86
CA GLN A 60 -14.22 7.07 -0.50
C GLN A 60 -13.43 8.06 -1.36
N ASN A 61 -12.10 8.05 -1.17
CA ASN A 61 -11.16 8.96 -1.83
C ASN A 61 -11.47 10.46 -1.61
N ASP A 62 -12.09 10.79 -0.47
CA ASP A 62 -12.42 12.17 -0.06
C ASP A 62 -11.60 12.57 1.17
N VAL A 63 -10.69 13.54 0.99
CA VAL A 63 -9.79 14.05 2.04
C VAL A 63 -10.58 14.66 3.20
N GLY A 64 -11.66 15.40 2.90
CA GLY A 64 -12.50 16.03 3.92
C GLY A 64 -13.23 14.98 4.77
N LYS A 65 -13.76 13.93 4.12
CA LYS A 65 -14.37 12.79 4.79
C LYS A 65 -13.34 12.06 5.67
N GLN A 66 -12.12 11.84 5.16
CA GLN A 66 -11.07 11.20 5.92
C GLN A 66 -10.69 11.98 7.16
N LEU A 67 -10.51 13.30 7.06
CA LEU A 67 -10.23 14.14 8.22
C LEU A 67 -11.37 14.11 9.26
N ASN A 68 -12.63 14.12 8.81
CA ASN A 68 -13.78 13.96 9.70
C ASN A 68 -13.78 12.60 10.41
N GLN A 69 -13.39 11.50 9.74
CA GLN A 69 -13.25 10.19 10.37
C GLN A 69 -12.20 10.21 11.48
N ILE A 70 -11.04 10.81 11.23
CA ILE A 70 -9.99 10.97 12.25
C ILE A 70 -10.52 11.77 13.47
N GLN A 71 -11.23 12.88 13.22
CA GLN A 71 -11.83 13.68 14.30
C GLN A 71 -12.88 12.90 15.09
N ASN A 72 -13.67 12.05 14.43
CA ASN A 72 -14.66 11.18 15.08
C ASN A 72 -13.98 10.11 15.93
N PHE A 73 -12.90 9.48 15.46
CA PHE A 73 -12.10 8.53 16.24
C PHE A 73 -11.52 9.23 17.48
N VAL A 74 -10.96 10.43 17.31
CA VAL A 74 -10.48 11.24 18.44
C VAL A 74 -11.61 11.52 19.43
N ALA A 75 -12.78 11.95 18.96
CA ALA A 75 -13.92 12.28 19.83
C ALA A 75 -14.51 11.05 20.55
N SER A 76 -14.45 9.87 19.94
CA SER A 76 -14.91 8.61 20.54
C SER A 76 -13.88 8.00 21.51
N GLY A 77 -12.64 8.52 21.52
CA GLY A 77 -11.60 8.08 22.45
C GLY A 77 -11.09 6.67 22.14
N VAL A 78 -10.83 6.39 20.85
CA VAL A 78 -10.13 5.14 20.45
C VAL A 78 -8.73 5.10 21.04
N ASP A 79 -8.16 3.91 21.25
CA ASP A 79 -6.85 3.74 21.85
C ASP A 79 -5.71 4.07 20.87
N ALA A 80 -5.95 3.91 19.55
CA ALA A 80 -5.04 4.32 18.48
C ALA A 80 -5.80 4.50 17.17
N ILE A 81 -5.14 5.17 16.19
CA ILE A 81 -5.68 5.39 14.86
C ILE A 81 -4.70 4.85 13.83
N ILE A 82 -5.19 4.12 12.81
CA ILE A 82 -4.43 3.74 11.61
C ILE A 82 -5.03 4.49 10.43
N VAL A 83 -4.18 5.08 9.59
CA VAL A 83 -4.59 5.85 8.41
C VAL A 83 -3.86 5.36 7.16
N ASN A 84 -4.63 4.95 6.15
CA ASN A 84 -4.15 4.88 4.78
C ASN A 84 -4.58 6.18 4.08
N PRO A 85 -3.69 7.15 3.85
CA PRO A 85 -4.09 8.48 3.41
C PRO A 85 -4.74 8.52 2.03
N VAL A 86 -5.79 9.32 1.85
CA VAL A 86 -6.33 9.68 0.53
C VAL A 86 -5.32 10.55 -0.22
N ASP A 87 -4.86 11.60 0.43
CA ASP A 87 -3.87 12.54 -0.07
C ASP A 87 -2.70 12.63 0.91
N THR A 88 -1.51 12.31 0.45
CA THR A 88 -0.31 12.30 1.30
C THR A 88 0.13 13.70 1.72
N ASP A 89 -0.23 14.73 0.95
CA ASP A 89 0.12 16.12 1.26
C ASP A 89 -0.83 16.74 2.32
N ALA A 90 -1.99 16.10 2.57
CA ALA A 90 -2.97 16.52 3.60
C ALA A 90 -2.74 15.92 4.99
N THR A 91 -1.74 15.06 5.18
CA THR A 91 -1.55 14.25 6.39
C THR A 91 -1.14 15.04 7.63
N ALA A 92 -0.52 16.22 7.47
CA ALA A 92 -0.11 17.04 8.61
C ALA A 92 -1.30 17.38 9.53
N ALA A 93 -2.47 17.73 8.98
CA ALA A 93 -3.67 18.02 9.77
C ALA A 93 -4.21 16.80 10.53
N MET A 94 -4.05 15.59 9.99
CA MET A 94 -4.41 14.34 10.65
C MET A 94 -3.48 14.05 11.83
N SER A 95 -2.17 14.23 11.63
CA SER A 95 -1.14 14.12 12.68
C SER A 95 -1.42 15.10 13.84
N GLU A 96 -1.71 16.36 13.51
CA GLU A 96 -2.02 17.40 14.50
C GLU A 96 -3.29 17.08 15.30
N ALA A 97 -4.37 16.62 14.64
CA ALA A 97 -5.62 16.26 15.30
C ALA A 97 -5.43 15.11 16.31
N ALA A 98 -4.70 14.06 15.96
CA ALA A 98 -4.39 12.95 16.85
C ALA A 98 -3.46 13.37 17.99
N ALA A 99 -2.39 14.13 17.68
CA ALA A 99 -1.43 14.61 18.67
C ALA A 99 -2.08 15.54 19.72
N ALA A 100 -2.98 16.44 19.30
CA ALA A 100 -3.69 17.35 20.22
C ALA A 100 -4.55 16.59 21.24
N ALA A 101 -5.03 15.40 20.90
CA ALA A 101 -5.79 14.51 21.78
C ALA A 101 -4.89 13.47 22.50
N ASN A 102 -3.60 13.47 22.23
CA ASN A 102 -2.64 12.45 22.71
C ASN A 102 -3.05 11.02 22.32
N ILE A 103 -3.69 10.83 21.15
CA ILE A 103 -4.04 9.53 20.62
C ILE A 103 -2.93 9.11 19.61
N PRO A 104 -2.35 7.91 19.76
CA PRO A 104 -1.40 7.38 18.81
C PRO A 104 -1.96 7.27 17.40
N LEU A 105 -1.12 7.56 16.39
CA LEU A 105 -1.51 7.45 14.99
C LEU A 105 -0.43 6.73 14.18
N VAL A 106 -0.84 5.76 13.38
CA VAL A 106 0.03 5.01 12.46
C VAL A 106 -0.44 5.23 11.04
N TYR A 107 0.43 5.80 10.22
CA TYR A 107 0.21 5.80 8.77
C TYR A 107 0.59 4.44 8.18
N VAL A 108 -0.21 3.92 7.27
CA VAL A 108 0.06 2.65 6.60
C VAL A 108 0.07 2.81 5.08
N ASN A 109 1.02 2.16 4.42
CA ASN A 109 1.19 2.06 2.97
C ASN A 109 1.58 3.37 2.28
N ARG A 110 0.82 4.46 2.42
CA ARG A 110 1.08 5.75 1.78
C ARG A 110 1.84 6.69 2.71
N GLU A 111 3.01 7.14 2.27
CA GLU A 111 3.91 7.98 3.08
C GLU A 111 3.33 9.36 3.34
N PRO A 112 3.23 9.78 4.62
CA PRO A 112 2.74 11.11 4.97
C PRO A 112 3.79 12.19 4.66
N VAL A 113 3.33 13.40 4.27
CA VAL A 113 4.23 14.53 3.95
C VAL A 113 5.17 14.89 5.10
N ASN A 114 4.78 14.63 6.32
CA ASN A 114 5.52 14.93 7.54
C ASN A 114 6.28 13.73 8.13
N VAL A 115 6.60 12.71 7.32
CA VAL A 115 7.22 11.45 7.76
C VAL A 115 8.52 11.64 8.56
N ASP A 116 9.30 12.68 8.26
CA ASP A 116 10.56 13.00 8.95
C ASP A 116 10.37 13.81 10.24
N THR A 117 9.15 14.24 10.54
CA THR A 117 8.81 15.09 11.69
C THR A 117 7.55 14.61 12.41
N LEU A 118 7.27 13.31 12.35
CA LEU A 118 6.15 12.72 13.08
C LEU A 118 6.31 12.95 14.59
N PRO A 119 5.22 13.23 15.31
CA PRO A 119 5.23 13.20 16.79
C PRO A 119 5.70 11.84 17.33
N ASP A 120 6.24 11.84 18.56
CA ASP A 120 6.81 10.63 19.18
C ASP A 120 5.82 9.46 19.31
N ASN A 121 4.50 9.76 19.41
CA ASN A 121 3.43 8.76 19.46
C ASN A 121 2.85 8.44 18.08
N GLN A 122 3.60 8.67 17.00
CA GLN A 122 3.17 8.38 15.63
C GLN A 122 4.24 7.60 14.86
N ALA A 123 3.78 6.74 13.95
CA ALA A 123 4.66 5.92 13.11
C ALA A 123 4.13 5.80 11.67
N PHE A 124 4.99 5.34 10.79
CA PHE A 124 4.71 5.00 9.42
C PHE A 124 5.16 3.56 9.13
N VAL A 125 4.25 2.72 8.65
CA VAL A 125 4.49 1.32 8.29
C VAL A 125 4.15 1.09 6.83
N ALA A 126 5.15 0.85 6.00
CA ALA A 126 4.96 0.69 4.55
C ALA A 126 6.20 0.05 3.91
N SER A 127 6.22 -0.02 2.59
CA SER A 127 7.45 -0.27 1.84
C SER A 127 8.13 1.05 1.47
N ASN A 128 9.43 0.99 1.16
CA ASN A 128 10.20 2.17 0.74
C ASN A 128 9.97 2.41 -0.76
N GLU A 129 9.21 3.44 -1.11
CA GLU A 129 8.81 3.70 -2.50
C GLU A 129 9.98 4.07 -3.44
N ALA A 130 11.15 4.40 -2.94
CA ALA A 130 12.36 4.56 -3.76
C ALA A 130 12.88 3.24 -4.39
N GLU A 131 12.26 2.11 -4.06
CA GLU A 131 12.70 0.78 -4.52
C GLU A 131 11.78 0.19 -5.60
N SER A 132 10.47 0.43 -5.54
CA SER A 132 9.50 -0.29 -6.36
C SER A 132 9.62 -0.01 -7.85
N GLY A 133 9.56 1.25 -8.25
CA GLY A 133 9.75 1.65 -9.64
C GLY A 133 11.16 1.38 -10.15
N THR A 134 12.16 1.45 -9.26
CA THR A 134 13.54 1.09 -9.57
C THR A 134 13.65 -0.40 -9.92
N LEU A 135 13.09 -1.30 -9.11
CA LEU A 135 13.10 -2.75 -9.37
C LEU A 135 12.37 -3.10 -10.66
N GLU A 136 11.19 -2.52 -10.87
CA GLU A 136 10.38 -2.71 -12.07
C GLU A 136 11.16 -2.26 -13.32
N MET A 137 11.62 -1.01 -13.33
CA MET A 137 12.23 -0.43 -14.52
C MET A 137 13.59 -1.03 -14.84
N GLN A 138 14.38 -1.46 -13.85
CA GLN A 138 15.64 -2.17 -14.09
C GLN A 138 15.43 -3.51 -14.81
N GLU A 139 14.41 -4.28 -14.42
CA GLU A 139 14.11 -5.53 -15.10
C GLU A 139 13.53 -5.29 -16.50
N ILE A 140 12.63 -4.31 -16.68
CA ILE A 140 12.12 -3.91 -18.00
C ILE A 140 13.29 -3.46 -18.91
N CYS A 141 14.19 -2.63 -18.41
CA CYS A 141 15.38 -2.20 -19.15
C CYS A 141 16.23 -3.39 -19.62
N LYS A 142 16.44 -4.37 -18.78
CA LYS A 142 17.16 -5.61 -19.11
C LYS A 142 16.44 -6.39 -20.20
N LEU A 143 15.12 -6.57 -20.10
CA LEU A 143 14.30 -7.25 -21.11
C LEU A 143 14.34 -6.53 -22.47
N MET A 144 14.34 -5.18 -22.46
CA MET A 144 14.45 -4.34 -23.65
C MET A 144 15.87 -4.29 -24.23
N GLY A 145 16.88 -4.77 -23.52
CA GLY A 145 18.29 -4.64 -23.94
C GLY A 145 18.80 -3.19 -23.91
N GLY A 146 18.28 -2.37 -22.99
CA GLY A 146 18.74 -1.01 -22.70
C GLY A 146 18.28 0.06 -23.66
N LYS A 147 17.35 -0.20 -24.58
CA LYS A 147 16.89 0.76 -25.61
C LYS A 147 15.46 0.49 -26.04
N GLY A 148 14.79 1.51 -26.55
CA GLY A 148 13.42 1.44 -27.06
C GLY A 148 12.54 2.57 -26.54
N LYS A 149 11.24 2.42 -26.74
CA LYS A 149 10.22 3.39 -26.38
C LYS A 149 9.30 2.79 -25.33
N ILE A 150 8.99 3.53 -24.27
CA ILE A 150 8.08 3.09 -23.23
C ILE A 150 6.92 4.06 -23.04
N LEU A 151 5.79 3.51 -22.59
CA LEU A 151 4.65 4.25 -22.04
C LEU A 151 4.68 4.12 -20.52
N VAL A 152 4.33 5.18 -19.80
CA VAL A 152 4.25 5.17 -18.33
C VAL A 152 2.82 5.45 -17.88
N LEU A 153 2.24 4.52 -17.12
CA LEU A 153 0.96 4.67 -16.45
C LEU A 153 1.19 5.07 -14.99
N MET A 154 0.89 6.32 -14.68
CA MET A 154 1.08 6.87 -13.34
C MET A 154 -0.13 6.61 -12.44
N GLY A 155 0.12 6.40 -11.16
CA GLY A 155 -0.91 6.41 -10.13
C GLY A 155 -1.49 7.80 -9.87
N GLU A 156 -2.30 7.92 -8.83
CA GLU A 156 -2.89 9.19 -8.42
C GLU A 156 -1.82 10.13 -7.87
N LEU A 157 -1.66 11.32 -8.47
CA LEU A 157 -0.55 12.23 -8.17
C LEU A 157 -0.61 12.87 -6.77
N SER A 158 -1.76 12.83 -6.10
CA SER A 158 -1.88 13.18 -4.68
C SER A 158 -1.15 12.21 -3.75
N ASN A 159 -0.69 11.06 -4.27
CA ASN A 159 0.05 10.07 -3.52
C ASN A 159 1.55 10.16 -3.79
N GLN A 160 2.35 10.20 -2.73
CA GLN A 160 3.80 10.19 -2.81
C GLN A 160 4.30 8.98 -3.62
N ALA A 161 3.71 7.78 -3.42
CA ALA A 161 4.07 6.56 -4.12
C ALA A 161 4.00 6.70 -5.65
N ALA A 162 2.96 7.33 -6.21
CA ALA A 162 2.83 7.54 -7.65
C ALA A 162 3.98 8.42 -8.19
N ARG A 163 4.29 9.50 -7.47
CA ARG A 163 5.37 10.41 -7.82
C ARG A 163 6.74 9.74 -7.77
N MET A 164 6.98 8.93 -6.73
CA MET A 164 8.26 8.22 -6.55
C MET A 164 8.46 7.12 -7.59
N ARG A 165 7.47 6.24 -7.79
CA ARG A 165 7.55 5.17 -8.80
C ARG A 165 7.80 5.73 -10.18
N THR A 166 7.16 6.85 -10.52
CA THR A 166 7.43 7.54 -11.79
C THR A 166 8.84 8.14 -11.84
N GLN A 167 9.30 8.80 -10.75
CA GLN A 167 10.66 9.33 -10.67
C GLN A 167 11.71 8.23 -10.80
N ASP A 168 11.48 7.06 -10.18
CA ASP A 168 12.37 5.90 -10.30
C ASP A 168 12.54 5.46 -11.77
N VAL A 169 11.46 5.47 -12.57
CA VAL A 169 11.55 5.19 -14.02
C VAL A 169 12.51 6.16 -14.69
N HIS A 170 12.35 7.47 -14.44
CA HIS A 170 13.25 8.50 -15.00
C HIS A 170 14.69 8.32 -14.51
N ASP A 171 14.89 7.98 -13.24
CA ASP A 171 16.21 7.79 -12.66
C ASP A 171 16.94 6.56 -13.23
N VAL A 172 16.21 5.48 -13.54
CA VAL A 172 16.78 4.27 -14.13
C VAL A 172 17.16 4.51 -15.60
N ILE A 173 16.26 5.12 -16.40
CA ILE A 173 16.57 5.40 -17.82
C ILE A 173 17.63 6.48 -17.99
N GLY A 174 17.85 7.30 -16.98
CA GLY A 174 18.94 8.30 -16.96
C GLY A 174 20.34 7.70 -16.73
N LYS A 175 20.46 6.41 -16.49
CA LYS A 175 21.72 5.72 -16.15
C LYS A 175 22.01 4.57 -17.11
N GLU A 176 23.31 4.34 -17.42
CA GLU A 176 23.72 3.14 -18.16
C GLU A 176 23.34 1.86 -17.37
N PRO A 177 22.88 0.80 -18.08
CA PRO A 177 22.81 0.63 -19.54
C PRO A 177 21.46 1.07 -20.16
N CYS A 178 20.59 1.80 -19.45
CA CYS A 178 19.19 2.08 -19.84
C CYS A 178 19.02 3.39 -20.62
N THR A 179 20.08 4.15 -20.88
CA THR A 179 20.06 5.49 -21.54
C THR A 179 19.54 5.50 -22.97
N GLY A 180 19.40 4.32 -23.60
CA GLY A 180 18.75 4.20 -24.90
C GLY A 180 17.23 4.08 -24.86
N ILE A 181 16.61 4.10 -23.68
CA ILE A 181 15.16 4.04 -23.50
C ILE A 181 14.59 5.46 -23.43
N THR A 182 13.45 5.68 -24.09
CA THR A 182 12.75 6.97 -24.08
C THR A 182 11.28 6.79 -23.71
N ILE A 183 10.78 7.64 -22.82
CA ILE A 183 9.34 7.74 -22.53
C ILE A 183 8.69 8.51 -23.68
N VAL A 184 7.67 7.92 -24.31
CA VAL A 184 6.92 8.56 -25.40
C VAL A 184 5.60 9.14 -24.94
N GLU A 185 5.00 8.57 -23.91
CA GLU A 185 3.84 9.11 -23.21
C GLU A 185 3.91 8.75 -21.74
N GLU A 186 3.41 9.65 -20.88
CA GLU A 186 3.33 9.49 -19.44
C GLU A 186 2.04 10.14 -18.94
N GLN A 187 1.08 9.36 -18.45
CA GLN A 187 -0.24 9.87 -18.03
C GLN A 187 -0.76 9.12 -16.79
N THR A 188 -1.56 9.84 -15.98
CA THR A 188 -2.16 9.26 -14.78
C THR A 188 -3.42 8.43 -15.10
N GLY A 189 -3.45 7.19 -14.64
CA GLY A 189 -4.60 6.29 -14.63
C GLY A 189 -5.14 6.03 -13.22
N ASN A 190 -4.75 6.86 -12.23
CA ASN A 190 -5.32 6.94 -10.89
C ASN A 190 -5.47 5.59 -10.16
N TRP A 191 -4.53 4.67 -10.37
CA TRP A 191 -4.50 3.30 -9.84
C TRP A 191 -5.59 2.38 -10.41
N GLN A 192 -6.39 2.83 -11.41
CA GLN A 192 -7.58 2.15 -11.86
C GLN A 192 -7.37 1.37 -13.16
N ARG A 193 -7.84 0.12 -13.17
CA ARG A 193 -7.80 -0.77 -14.35
C ARG A 193 -8.50 -0.16 -15.56
N THR A 194 -9.67 0.44 -15.34
CA THR A 194 -10.45 1.08 -16.40
C THR A 194 -9.71 2.26 -17.02
N GLU A 195 -9.11 3.11 -16.21
CA GLU A 195 -8.34 4.25 -16.72
C GLU A 195 -7.06 3.81 -17.43
N GLY A 196 -6.37 2.78 -16.92
CA GLY A 196 -5.25 2.16 -17.64
C GLY A 196 -5.65 1.62 -19.02
N SER A 197 -6.82 0.98 -19.11
CA SER A 197 -7.38 0.50 -20.37
C SER A 197 -7.76 1.64 -21.33
N ASP A 198 -8.36 2.71 -20.81
CA ASP A 198 -8.79 3.86 -21.62
C ASP A 198 -7.56 4.62 -22.16
N LEU A 199 -6.54 4.86 -21.34
CA LEU A 199 -5.29 5.46 -21.77
C LEU A 199 -4.61 4.66 -22.87
N MET A 200 -4.48 3.34 -22.68
CA MET A 200 -3.87 2.45 -23.67
C MET A 200 -4.68 2.45 -24.97
N THR A 201 -6.01 2.41 -24.90
CA THR A 201 -6.89 2.50 -26.09
C THR A 201 -6.67 3.81 -26.85
N ASN A 202 -6.53 4.92 -26.14
CA ASN A 202 -6.26 6.24 -26.73
C ASN A 202 -4.89 6.27 -27.43
N TRP A 203 -3.83 5.77 -26.79
CA TRP A 203 -2.49 5.71 -27.37
C TRP A 203 -2.41 4.83 -28.61
N LEU A 204 -3.06 3.66 -28.58
CA LEU A 204 -3.18 2.80 -29.76
C LEU A 204 -3.92 3.48 -30.91
N SER A 205 -5.03 4.17 -30.61
CA SER A 205 -5.83 4.92 -31.60
C SER A 205 -5.06 6.10 -32.19
N ALA A 206 -4.17 6.72 -31.43
CA ALA A 206 -3.28 7.79 -31.88
C ALA A 206 -2.09 7.27 -32.70
N GLY A 207 -1.90 5.96 -32.81
CA GLY A 207 -0.81 5.34 -33.55
C GLY A 207 0.56 5.53 -32.89
N ILE A 208 0.61 5.69 -31.57
CA ILE A 208 1.87 5.81 -30.83
C ILE A 208 2.59 4.46 -30.87
N GLU A 209 3.86 4.51 -31.26
CA GLU A 209 4.75 3.34 -31.29
C GLU A 209 5.51 3.22 -29.98
N PHE A 210 5.48 2.04 -29.35
CA PHE A 210 6.19 1.73 -28.13
C PHE A 210 6.55 0.23 -28.07
N ASP A 211 7.51 -0.10 -27.22
CA ASP A 211 8.04 -1.46 -27.05
C ASP A 211 7.66 -2.05 -25.68
N ALA A 212 7.39 -1.19 -24.69
CA ALA A 212 7.00 -1.62 -23.34
C ALA A 212 6.03 -0.66 -22.65
N VAL A 213 5.31 -1.19 -21.65
CA VAL A 213 4.44 -0.45 -20.73
C VAL A 213 4.99 -0.60 -19.33
N VAL A 214 5.24 0.52 -18.65
CA VAL A 214 5.65 0.58 -17.25
C VAL A 214 4.49 1.15 -16.46
N SER A 215 4.03 0.46 -15.44
CA SER A 215 2.84 0.86 -14.71
C SER A 215 3.09 0.97 -13.21
N ASN A 216 2.75 2.10 -12.62
CA ASN A 216 2.91 2.30 -11.18
C ASN A 216 2.14 1.27 -10.32
N ASN A 217 1.16 0.53 -10.88
CA ASN A 217 0.56 -0.63 -10.24
C ASN A 217 0.04 -1.67 -11.24
N ASP A 218 -0.28 -2.85 -10.73
CA ASP A 218 -0.80 -3.97 -11.51
C ASP A 218 -2.16 -3.71 -12.13
N GLU A 219 -3.05 -3.00 -11.44
CA GLU A 219 -4.40 -2.74 -11.95
C GLU A 219 -4.38 -1.97 -13.28
N MET A 220 -3.59 -0.90 -13.35
CA MET A 220 -3.44 -0.16 -14.60
C MET A 220 -2.70 -0.99 -15.67
N ALA A 221 -1.69 -1.80 -15.28
CA ALA A 221 -1.01 -2.72 -16.19
C ALA A 221 -1.98 -3.73 -16.81
N ILE A 222 -2.86 -4.34 -16.01
CA ILE A 222 -3.90 -5.27 -16.47
C ILE A 222 -4.89 -4.57 -17.40
N GLY A 223 -5.27 -3.32 -17.09
CA GLY A 223 -6.09 -2.50 -17.98
C GLY A 223 -5.43 -2.30 -19.35
N ALA A 224 -4.15 -1.96 -19.36
CA ALA A 224 -3.37 -1.83 -20.60
C ALA A 224 -3.29 -3.15 -21.37
N ILE A 225 -3.04 -4.28 -20.69
CA ILE A 225 -3.03 -5.62 -21.30
C ILE A 225 -4.37 -5.93 -21.98
N GLN A 226 -5.49 -5.61 -21.33
CA GLN A 226 -6.83 -5.82 -21.91
C GLN A 226 -7.02 -5.04 -23.21
N ALA A 227 -6.62 -3.76 -23.25
CA ALA A 227 -6.69 -2.93 -24.43
C ALA A 227 -5.77 -3.41 -25.55
N LEU A 228 -4.53 -3.80 -25.23
CA LEU A 228 -3.58 -4.37 -26.18
C LEU A 228 -4.11 -5.64 -26.83
N LYS A 229 -4.66 -6.56 -26.04
CA LYS A 229 -5.26 -7.82 -26.53
C LYS A 229 -6.51 -7.55 -27.39
N ALA A 230 -7.34 -6.59 -27.00
CA ALA A 230 -8.52 -6.19 -27.77
C ALA A 230 -8.13 -5.59 -29.14
N ALA A 231 -7.00 -4.90 -29.22
CA ALA A 231 -6.43 -4.39 -30.47
C ALA A 231 -5.70 -5.46 -31.32
N GLY A 232 -5.57 -6.68 -30.81
CA GLY A 232 -4.91 -7.78 -31.51
C GLY A 232 -3.38 -7.73 -31.43
N THR A 233 -2.82 -7.05 -30.43
CA THR A 233 -1.38 -6.99 -30.20
C THR A 233 -0.83 -8.39 -29.87
N ASP A 234 0.30 -8.74 -30.45
CA ASP A 234 1.05 -9.96 -30.11
C ASP A 234 1.77 -9.77 -28.78
N MET A 235 1.17 -10.23 -27.70
CA MET A 235 1.69 -10.06 -26.34
C MET A 235 3.08 -10.69 -26.15
N SER A 236 3.45 -11.69 -26.95
CA SER A 236 4.81 -12.29 -26.88
C SER A 236 5.93 -11.33 -27.30
N LYS A 237 5.60 -10.17 -27.82
CA LYS A 237 6.54 -9.12 -28.26
C LYS A 237 6.40 -7.84 -27.46
N MET A 238 5.42 -7.78 -26.58
CA MET A 238 5.15 -6.63 -25.74
C MET A 238 5.70 -6.91 -24.34
N ILE A 239 6.41 -5.96 -23.76
CA ILE A 239 6.88 -6.04 -22.37
C ILE A 239 5.92 -5.19 -21.51
N VAL A 240 5.37 -5.77 -20.46
CA VAL A 240 4.49 -5.07 -19.53
C VAL A 240 4.97 -5.30 -18.09
N GLY A 241 5.12 -4.20 -17.35
CA GLY A 241 5.44 -4.21 -15.92
C GLY A 241 4.34 -3.59 -15.07
N GLY A 242 4.38 -3.93 -13.78
CA GLY A 242 3.51 -3.39 -12.75
C GLY A 242 4.14 -3.49 -11.36
N VAL A 243 3.37 -3.12 -10.36
CA VAL A 243 3.73 -3.20 -8.93
C VAL A 243 2.51 -3.71 -8.17
N ASP A 244 2.70 -4.51 -7.16
CA ASP A 244 1.85 -5.07 -6.10
C ASP A 244 1.92 -6.61 -6.03
N ALA A 245 2.14 -7.30 -7.15
CA ALA A 245 2.00 -8.75 -7.32
C ALA A 245 0.63 -9.26 -6.84
N THR A 246 -0.44 -8.58 -7.28
CA THR A 246 -1.81 -9.01 -7.03
C THR A 246 -2.11 -10.36 -7.67
N GLN A 247 -3.13 -11.08 -7.17
CA GLN A 247 -3.50 -12.39 -7.73
C GLN A 247 -3.83 -12.31 -9.24
N ASP A 248 -4.51 -11.22 -9.66
CA ASP A 248 -4.83 -10.99 -11.08
C ASP A 248 -3.56 -10.75 -11.91
N ALA A 249 -2.57 -10.02 -11.38
CA ALA A 249 -1.30 -9.79 -12.05
C ALA A 249 -0.46 -11.08 -12.14
N LEU A 250 -0.42 -11.88 -11.08
CA LEU A 250 0.22 -13.19 -11.11
C LEU A 250 -0.44 -14.10 -12.14
N ALA A 251 -1.78 -14.08 -12.27
CA ALA A 251 -2.48 -14.82 -13.31
C ALA A 251 -2.15 -14.30 -14.73
N ALA A 252 -2.02 -12.98 -14.92
CA ALA A 252 -1.57 -12.39 -16.17
C ALA A 252 -0.12 -12.78 -16.50
N MET A 253 0.77 -12.83 -15.51
CA MET A 253 2.13 -13.28 -15.68
C MET A 253 2.20 -14.78 -16.06
N GLN A 254 1.40 -15.64 -15.43
CA GLN A 254 1.29 -17.05 -15.81
C GLN A 254 0.76 -17.25 -17.24
N ALA A 255 -0.11 -16.35 -17.70
CA ALA A 255 -0.61 -16.35 -19.08
C ALA A 255 0.40 -15.81 -20.11
N GLY A 256 1.51 -15.23 -19.67
CA GLY A 256 2.52 -14.60 -20.52
C GLY A 256 2.13 -13.22 -21.03
N ASP A 257 1.21 -12.54 -20.34
CA ASP A 257 0.73 -11.20 -20.67
C ASP A 257 1.41 -10.09 -19.85
N LEU A 258 2.01 -10.44 -18.69
CA LEU A 258 2.77 -9.57 -17.80
C LEU A 258 4.17 -10.16 -17.56
N ASP A 259 5.22 -9.36 -17.72
CA ASP A 259 6.60 -9.81 -17.62
C ASP A 259 7.24 -9.53 -16.26
N VAL A 260 6.84 -8.43 -15.63
CA VAL A 260 7.43 -7.92 -14.38
C VAL A 260 6.33 -7.45 -13.46
N THR A 261 6.43 -7.79 -12.18
CA THR A 261 5.75 -7.05 -11.11
C THR A 261 6.66 -6.96 -9.90
N VAL A 262 6.33 -6.10 -8.95
CA VAL A 262 7.07 -5.95 -7.70
C VAL A 262 6.13 -6.27 -6.54
N PHE A 263 6.42 -7.34 -5.82
CA PHE A 263 5.61 -7.75 -4.69
C PHE A 263 5.64 -6.70 -3.57
N GLN A 264 4.49 -6.15 -3.27
CA GLN A 264 4.22 -5.31 -2.12
C GLN A 264 3.47 -6.13 -1.08
N ASN A 265 4.09 -6.39 0.07
CA ASN A 265 3.53 -7.28 1.09
C ASN A 265 2.42 -6.60 1.90
N ALA A 266 1.19 -6.63 1.37
CA ALA A 266 0.02 -6.02 2.01
C ALA A 266 -0.26 -6.59 3.41
N ALA A 267 -0.17 -7.92 3.57
CA ALA A 267 -0.37 -8.57 4.87
C ALA A 267 0.69 -8.12 5.89
N GLY A 268 1.97 -8.06 5.48
CA GLY A 268 3.06 -7.59 6.34
C GLY A 268 2.90 -6.12 6.75
N GLN A 269 2.48 -5.25 5.84
CA GLN A 269 2.17 -3.85 6.15
C GLN A 269 0.99 -3.75 7.12
N GLY A 270 -0.07 -4.51 6.88
CA GLY A 270 -1.26 -4.53 7.74
C GLY A 270 -0.95 -5.01 9.17
N GLN A 271 -0.23 -6.12 9.30
CA GLN A 271 0.21 -6.63 10.61
C GLN A 271 1.11 -5.64 11.34
N GLY A 272 2.12 -5.10 10.64
CA GLY A 272 3.02 -4.11 11.21
C GLY A 272 2.31 -2.84 11.67
N ALA A 273 1.28 -2.40 10.95
CA ALA A 273 0.49 -1.23 11.35
C ALA A 273 -0.35 -1.49 12.62
N VAL A 274 -0.99 -2.67 12.72
CA VAL A 274 -1.73 -3.06 13.93
C VAL A 274 -0.79 -3.22 15.11
N ASP A 275 0.36 -3.87 14.95
CA ASP A 275 1.37 -4.03 16.00
C ASP A 275 1.92 -2.67 16.49
N ALA A 276 2.23 -1.77 15.56
CA ALA A 276 2.70 -0.43 15.90
C ALA A 276 1.63 0.36 16.67
N ALA A 277 0.37 0.31 16.22
CA ALA A 277 -0.74 0.98 16.88
C ALA A 277 -0.96 0.46 18.31
N LEU A 278 -0.94 -0.85 18.50
CA LEU A 278 -1.08 -1.48 19.84
C LEU A 278 0.07 -1.13 20.77
N LYS A 279 1.32 -1.18 20.29
CA LYS A 279 2.49 -0.79 21.09
C LYS A 279 2.41 0.66 21.54
N LEU A 280 2.10 1.57 20.61
CA LEU A 280 1.95 2.98 20.93
C LEU A 280 0.78 3.23 21.91
N ALA A 281 -0.36 2.54 21.78
CA ALA A 281 -1.49 2.62 22.70
C ALA A 281 -1.11 2.18 24.12
N ARG A 282 -0.21 1.22 24.25
CA ARG A 282 0.35 0.72 25.53
C ARG A 282 1.50 1.56 26.09
N GLY A 283 1.89 2.63 25.37
CA GLY A 283 3.01 3.49 25.75
C GLY A 283 4.40 2.84 25.53
N GLU A 284 4.47 1.86 24.63
CA GLU A 284 5.71 1.21 24.24
C GLU A 284 6.39 2.00 23.10
N GLU A 285 7.72 1.91 23.03
CA GLU A 285 8.49 2.53 21.94
C GLU A 285 8.30 1.77 20.61
N VAL A 286 8.20 2.52 19.51
CA VAL A 286 8.12 2.01 18.14
C VAL A 286 9.08 2.79 17.27
N GLU A 287 9.72 2.13 16.31
CA GLU A 287 10.43 2.83 15.24
C GLU A 287 9.44 3.67 14.43
N GLN A 288 9.75 4.95 14.23
CA GLN A 288 8.86 5.85 13.51
C GLN A 288 8.67 5.48 12.03
N LYS A 289 9.62 4.74 11.44
CA LYS A 289 9.55 4.24 10.06
C LYS A 289 9.85 2.74 10.06
N VAL A 290 8.82 1.94 9.81
CA VAL A 290 8.91 0.49 9.69
C VAL A 290 8.76 0.11 8.23
N TYR A 291 9.86 -0.29 7.59
CA TYR A 291 9.85 -0.65 6.18
C TYR A 291 9.71 -2.16 5.98
N ILE A 292 8.71 -2.54 5.17
CA ILE A 292 8.49 -3.89 4.67
C ILE A 292 9.08 -3.96 3.25
N PRO A 293 10.04 -4.85 2.97
CA PRO A 293 10.74 -4.86 1.69
C PRO A 293 9.83 -5.07 0.49
N PHE A 294 10.16 -4.42 -0.62
CA PHE A 294 9.69 -4.81 -1.94
C PHE A 294 10.50 -5.99 -2.48
N GLU A 295 9.88 -6.85 -3.28
CA GLU A 295 10.55 -8.01 -3.90
C GLU A 295 10.21 -8.07 -5.40
N LEU A 296 11.22 -8.14 -6.27
CA LEU A 296 11.02 -8.30 -7.71
C LEU A 296 10.38 -9.66 -8.03
N VAL A 297 9.33 -9.65 -8.84
CA VAL A 297 8.65 -10.86 -9.32
C VAL A 297 8.70 -10.91 -10.85
N THR A 298 9.13 -12.07 -11.34
CA THR A 298 9.23 -12.39 -12.76
C THR A 298 8.71 -13.82 -12.99
N PRO A 299 8.49 -14.27 -14.22
CA PRO A 299 8.11 -15.66 -14.48
C PRO A 299 9.05 -16.71 -13.87
N ALA A 300 10.31 -16.34 -13.60
CA ALA A 300 11.29 -17.27 -13.03
C ALA A 300 11.08 -17.57 -11.53
N ASN A 301 10.39 -16.70 -10.79
CA ASN A 301 10.20 -16.84 -9.34
C ASN A 301 8.75 -16.70 -8.87
N ILE A 302 7.81 -16.59 -9.79
CA ILE A 302 6.37 -16.35 -9.51
C ILE A 302 5.78 -17.34 -8.50
N ASP A 303 6.21 -18.61 -8.53
CA ASP A 303 5.68 -19.66 -7.65
C ASP A 303 5.83 -19.35 -6.16
N ASN A 304 6.78 -18.47 -5.79
CA ASN A 304 6.99 -18.05 -4.42
C ASN A 304 5.92 -17.05 -3.93
N TYR A 305 5.11 -16.52 -4.83
CA TYR A 305 4.18 -15.41 -4.56
C TYR A 305 2.70 -15.79 -4.73
N LEU A 306 2.39 -16.91 -5.39
CA LEU A 306 1.01 -17.33 -5.72
C LEU A 306 0.02 -17.39 -4.53
N ALA A 307 0.52 -17.43 -3.30
CA ALA A 307 -0.31 -17.49 -2.08
C ALA A 307 -0.06 -16.31 -1.13
N LYS A 308 0.62 -15.24 -1.57
CA LYS A 308 1.03 -14.18 -0.64
C LYS A 308 0.07 -12.97 -0.57
N ASN A 309 -0.53 -12.54 -1.68
CA ASN A 309 -1.47 -11.39 -1.75
C ASN A 309 -2.86 -11.81 -2.21
#